data_b69fa2077eaff09b15fd75357139e3db
#
_entry.id   b69fa2077eaff09b15fd75357139e3db
#
_cell.length_a   1.000
_cell.length_b   1.000
_cell.length_c   1.000
_cell.angle_alpha   90.00
_cell.angle_beta   90.00
_cell.angle_gamma   90.00
#
_symmetry.space_group_name_H-M   'P 1'
#
loop_
_entity.id
_entity.type
_entity.pdbx_description
1 polymer ?
#
loop_
_entity_poly.entity_id
_entity_poly.type
_entity_poly.pdbx_seq_one_letter_code
_entity_poly.pdbx_strand_id
1 'polypeptide(L)'
;MEPFSPDLLWLVIVSAATAFLLSFGIGANDVANSFGTSVGSKVLSIRNACILATIFEIAGAILVGYRVSDTMRKGILEIEVYNNSEKELMAGCLSSLAGSGIWLIVATFFNLPISGTHSIVGNCWIFVCCPRCCWNSLGNFGNDRAFRFPQELEQCSTEALNSQGDPPEVARIFSFLQILTAIFGSFAHGGNDVSNAIGPLIAIWMIYSEGSVEQKAETPIYILLYGGIGISCGLWIWGRRVIKTIGEDLTKITPSTGFTIEIGAAFTVLLASKVGLPISTTHCKVGSVVFVGWVSSSKAEGNCWIIMKPNALFTTPQ
;
A
#
# COMPACT_ATOMS: atom_id res chain seq x y z
N MET A 1 -30.55 -11.30 9.36
CA MET A 1 -30.75 -11.64 7.91
C MET A 1 -30.66 -13.15 7.73
N GLU A 2 -31.34 -13.75 6.73
CA GLU A 2 -31.16 -15.18 6.44
C GLU A 2 -29.81 -15.42 5.76
N PRO A 3 -29.01 -16.41 6.24
CA PRO A 3 -27.77 -16.80 5.58
C PRO A 3 -28.01 -17.24 4.15
N PHE A 4 -27.06 -16.93 3.25
CA PHE A 4 -27.10 -17.27 1.84
C PHE A 4 -28.35 -16.79 1.07
N SER A 5 -28.91 -15.64 1.46
CA SER A 5 -30.08 -15.07 0.78
C SER A 5 -29.83 -14.83 -0.72
N PRO A 6 -30.63 -15.41 -1.63
CA PRO A 6 -30.43 -15.26 -3.08
C PRO A 6 -30.48 -13.79 -3.54
N ASP A 7 -31.27 -12.97 -2.87
CA ASP A 7 -31.45 -11.54 -3.19
C ASP A 7 -30.14 -10.71 -3.03
N LEU A 8 -29.17 -11.22 -2.26
CA LEU A 8 -27.91 -10.54 -1.98
C LEU A 8 -26.72 -11.16 -2.73
N LEU A 9 -26.92 -12.24 -3.45
CA LEU A 9 -25.86 -12.90 -4.21
C LEU A 9 -25.18 -11.96 -5.22
N TRP A 10 -25.97 -11.12 -5.89
CA TRP A 10 -25.43 -10.14 -6.82
C TRP A 10 -24.45 -9.18 -6.16
N LEU A 11 -24.71 -8.78 -4.92
CA LEU A 11 -23.86 -7.86 -4.15
C LEU A 11 -22.50 -8.53 -3.85
N VAL A 12 -22.50 -9.82 -3.48
CA VAL A 12 -21.27 -10.61 -3.29
C VAL A 12 -20.47 -10.71 -4.60
N ILE A 13 -21.13 -10.99 -5.72
CA ILE A 13 -20.47 -11.12 -7.04
C ILE A 13 -19.84 -9.79 -7.46
N VAL A 14 -20.58 -8.68 -7.35
CA VAL A 14 -20.08 -7.35 -7.70
C VAL A 14 -18.93 -6.95 -6.77
N SER A 15 -19.05 -7.26 -5.48
CA SER A 15 -17.98 -6.98 -4.51
C SER A 15 -16.72 -7.81 -4.78
N ALA A 16 -16.85 -9.05 -5.20
CA ALA A 16 -15.70 -9.85 -5.62
C ALA A 16 -15.01 -9.24 -6.85
N ALA A 17 -15.77 -8.82 -7.85
CA ALA A 17 -15.20 -8.17 -9.02
C ALA A 17 -14.51 -6.83 -8.68
N THR A 18 -15.12 -6.00 -7.85
CA THR A 18 -14.53 -4.71 -7.42
C THR A 18 -13.30 -4.90 -6.53
N ALA A 19 -13.30 -5.89 -5.64
CA ALA A 19 -12.14 -6.25 -4.83
C ALA A 19 -10.97 -6.75 -5.68
N PHE A 20 -11.26 -7.49 -6.77
CA PHE A 20 -10.23 -7.87 -7.74
C PHE A 20 -9.63 -6.66 -8.43
N LEU A 21 -10.46 -5.71 -8.87
CA LEU A 21 -9.98 -4.46 -9.49
C LEU A 21 -9.15 -3.63 -8.52
N LEU A 22 -9.54 -3.55 -7.25
CA LEU A 22 -8.76 -2.87 -6.22
C LEU A 22 -7.42 -3.58 -5.97
N SER A 23 -7.43 -4.91 -5.82
CA SER A 23 -6.21 -5.72 -5.69
C SER A 23 -5.29 -5.56 -6.90
N PHE A 24 -5.85 -5.57 -8.10
CA PHE A 24 -5.13 -5.29 -9.34
C PHE A 24 -4.48 -3.90 -9.31
N GLY A 25 -5.23 -2.87 -8.91
CA GLY A 25 -4.71 -1.50 -8.79
C GLY A 25 -3.55 -1.39 -7.79
N ILE A 26 -3.67 -2.03 -6.63
CA ILE A 26 -2.60 -2.11 -5.62
C ILE A 26 -1.36 -2.81 -6.19
N GLY A 27 -1.53 -3.94 -6.86
CA GLY A 27 -0.42 -4.65 -7.50
C GLY A 27 0.27 -3.84 -8.60
N ALA A 28 -0.49 -3.03 -9.32
CA ALA A 28 0.04 -2.15 -10.35
C ALA A 28 0.81 -0.94 -9.79
N ASN A 29 0.42 -0.41 -8.63
CA ASN A 29 0.98 0.81 -8.04
C ASN A 29 2.00 0.50 -6.94
N ASP A 30 1.60 -0.26 -5.92
CA ASP A 30 2.31 -0.32 -4.64
C ASP A 30 3.43 -1.38 -4.61
N VAL A 31 3.33 -2.49 -5.36
CA VAL A 31 4.40 -3.51 -5.41
C VAL A 31 5.71 -2.94 -5.96
N ALA A 32 5.63 -1.90 -6.80
CA ALA A 32 6.80 -1.17 -7.28
C ALA A 32 7.64 -0.57 -6.13
N ASN A 33 7.02 -0.22 -5.01
CA ASN A 33 7.71 0.27 -3.82
C ASN A 33 8.62 -0.79 -3.18
N SER A 34 8.27 -2.09 -3.28
CA SER A 34 9.09 -3.17 -2.71
C SER A 34 10.35 -3.47 -3.53
N PHE A 35 10.26 -3.42 -4.86
CA PHE A 35 11.35 -3.83 -5.74
C PHE A 35 11.99 -2.70 -6.55
N GLY A 36 11.43 -1.49 -6.54
CA GLY A 36 11.94 -0.34 -7.30
C GLY A 36 13.39 -0.02 -6.99
N THR A 37 13.77 -0.02 -5.72
CA THR A 37 15.15 0.19 -5.26
C THR A 37 16.11 -0.89 -5.73
N SER A 38 15.71 -2.16 -5.67
CA SER A 38 16.55 -3.29 -6.08
C SER A 38 16.71 -3.40 -7.60
N VAL A 39 15.71 -2.97 -8.36
CA VAL A 39 15.78 -2.87 -9.82
C VAL A 39 16.57 -1.62 -10.22
N GLY A 40 16.39 -0.49 -9.53
CA GLY A 40 17.12 0.76 -9.76
C GLY A 40 18.61 0.61 -9.52
N SER A 41 19.03 -0.06 -8.45
CA SER A 41 20.43 -0.39 -8.18
C SER A 41 21.02 -1.47 -9.11
N LYS A 42 20.21 -2.00 -10.05
CA LYS A 42 20.57 -3.06 -11.01
C LYS A 42 20.94 -4.41 -10.36
N VAL A 43 20.58 -4.61 -9.12
CA VAL A 43 20.82 -5.86 -8.38
C VAL A 43 19.85 -6.95 -8.85
N LEU A 44 18.63 -6.57 -9.26
CA LEU A 44 17.60 -7.50 -9.69
C LEU A 44 17.00 -7.08 -11.05
N SER A 45 16.77 -8.07 -11.93
CA SER A 45 16.02 -7.83 -13.16
C SER A 45 14.51 -7.69 -12.87
N ILE A 46 13.82 -6.89 -13.68
CA ILE A 46 12.35 -6.69 -13.54
C ILE A 46 11.59 -8.03 -13.54
N ARG A 47 12.00 -8.97 -14.40
CA ARG A 47 11.36 -10.28 -14.49
C ARG A 47 11.50 -11.06 -13.18
N ASN A 48 12.70 -11.13 -12.62
CA ASN A 48 12.97 -11.83 -11.38
C ASN A 48 12.25 -11.13 -10.20
N ALA A 49 12.22 -9.80 -10.20
CA ALA A 49 11.46 -9.03 -9.23
C ALA A 49 9.97 -9.39 -9.24
N CYS A 50 9.34 -9.48 -10.41
CA CYS A 50 7.93 -9.88 -10.53
C CYS A 50 7.67 -11.33 -10.07
N ILE A 51 8.60 -12.26 -10.35
CA ILE A 51 8.47 -13.65 -9.88
C ILE A 51 8.55 -13.71 -8.35
N LEU A 52 9.56 -13.07 -7.76
CA LEU A 52 9.73 -13.03 -6.31
C LEU A 52 8.55 -12.33 -5.64
N ALA A 53 8.11 -11.19 -6.19
CA ALA A 53 6.92 -10.50 -5.69
C ALA A 53 5.70 -11.41 -5.69
N THR A 54 5.40 -12.10 -6.77
CA THR A 54 4.25 -13.00 -6.86
C THR A 54 4.26 -14.07 -5.76
N ILE A 55 5.41 -14.68 -5.52
CA ILE A 55 5.54 -15.73 -4.50
C ILE A 55 5.37 -15.15 -3.10
N PHE A 56 6.08 -14.08 -2.79
CA PHE A 56 6.16 -13.56 -1.43
C PHE A 56 4.98 -12.67 -1.04
N GLU A 57 4.32 -11.98 -2.00
CA GLU A 57 3.03 -11.30 -1.76
C GLU A 57 1.93 -12.30 -1.38
N ILE A 58 1.81 -13.40 -2.13
CA ILE A 58 0.82 -14.45 -1.82
C ILE A 58 1.16 -15.12 -0.48
N ALA A 59 2.43 -15.42 -0.23
CA ALA A 59 2.85 -16.01 1.04
C ALA A 59 2.57 -15.08 2.24
N GLY A 60 2.86 -13.79 2.10
CA GLY A 60 2.56 -12.77 3.11
C GLY A 60 1.07 -12.65 3.40
N ALA A 61 0.24 -12.60 2.34
CA ALA A 61 -1.21 -12.55 2.46
C ALA A 61 -1.76 -13.73 3.27
N ILE A 62 -1.32 -14.96 2.96
CA ILE A 62 -1.83 -16.17 3.60
C ILE A 62 -1.33 -16.30 5.03
N LEU A 63 -0.04 -16.00 5.30
CA LEU A 63 0.60 -16.29 6.59
C LEU A 63 0.39 -15.19 7.64
N VAL A 64 0.26 -13.93 7.22
CA VAL A 64 0.18 -12.76 8.13
C VAL A 64 -1.09 -11.94 7.90
N GLY A 65 -1.66 -11.96 6.69
CA GLY A 65 -2.75 -11.08 6.28
C GLY A 65 -4.04 -11.21 7.09
N TYR A 66 -4.32 -12.38 7.69
CA TYR A 66 -5.55 -12.60 8.43
C TYR A 66 -5.76 -11.59 9.57
N ARG A 67 -4.70 -11.14 10.26
CA ARG A 67 -4.80 -10.18 11.38
C ARG A 67 -5.19 -8.78 10.90
N VAL A 68 -4.58 -8.33 9.82
CA VAL A 68 -4.90 -7.04 9.21
C VAL A 68 -6.32 -7.09 8.63
N SER A 69 -6.69 -8.20 7.99
CA SER A 69 -8.04 -8.40 7.47
C SER A 69 -9.11 -8.35 8.56
N ASP A 70 -8.83 -8.92 9.75
CA ASP A 70 -9.74 -8.85 10.90
C ASP A 70 -9.93 -7.42 11.38
N THR A 71 -8.87 -6.63 11.42
CA THR A 71 -8.95 -5.20 11.75
C THR A 71 -9.72 -4.43 10.68
N MET A 72 -9.49 -4.72 9.40
CA MET A 72 -10.18 -4.06 8.29
C MET A 72 -11.68 -4.32 8.29
N ARG A 73 -12.14 -5.52 8.68
CA ARG A 73 -13.56 -5.87 8.69
C ARG A 73 -14.30 -5.51 9.96
N LYS A 74 -13.61 -5.41 11.12
CA LYS A 74 -14.24 -5.20 12.44
C LYS A 74 -13.71 -4.00 13.21
N GLY A 75 -12.48 -3.58 12.94
CA GLY A 75 -11.78 -2.59 13.76
C GLY A 75 -11.86 -1.16 13.23
N ILE A 76 -12.27 -0.96 11.96
CA ILE A 76 -12.37 0.37 11.37
C ILE A 76 -13.75 0.98 11.60
N LEU A 77 -14.81 0.17 11.58
CA LEU A 77 -16.19 0.59 11.76
C LEU A 77 -16.76 -0.02 13.04
N GLU A 78 -17.58 0.74 13.73
CA GLU A 78 -18.40 0.22 14.83
C GLU A 78 -19.55 -0.62 14.26
N ILE A 79 -19.28 -1.91 14.03
CA ILE A 79 -20.23 -2.83 13.40
C ILE A 79 -21.53 -3.02 14.19
N GLU A 80 -21.50 -2.78 15.50
CA GLU A 80 -22.67 -2.88 16.39
C GLU A 80 -23.78 -1.90 16.02
N VAL A 81 -23.44 -0.74 15.44
CA VAL A 81 -24.38 0.27 14.95
C VAL A 81 -25.26 -0.28 13.81
N TYR A 82 -24.77 -1.28 13.09
CA TYR A 82 -25.45 -1.89 11.94
C TYR A 82 -26.25 -3.15 12.30
N ASN A 83 -26.44 -3.45 13.59
CA ASN A 83 -27.35 -4.51 14.01
C ASN A 83 -28.75 -4.23 13.44
N ASN A 84 -29.29 -5.20 12.70
CA ASN A 84 -30.52 -5.12 11.90
C ASN A 84 -30.47 -4.24 10.62
N SER A 85 -29.27 -3.77 10.20
CA SER A 85 -29.04 -3.08 8.95
C SER A 85 -27.85 -3.66 8.17
N GLU A 86 -27.77 -4.98 8.14
CA GLU A 86 -26.69 -5.74 7.51
C GLU A 86 -26.49 -5.35 6.02
N LYS A 87 -27.60 -5.09 5.31
CA LYS A 87 -27.57 -4.68 3.90
C LYS A 87 -26.89 -3.34 3.69
N GLU A 88 -27.07 -2.41 4.63
CA GLU A 88 -26.42 -1.09 4.58
C GLU A 88 -24.93 -1.22 4.78
N LEU A 89 -24.47 -2.05 5.73
CA LEU A 89 -23.06 -2.31 5.95
C LEU A 89 -22.41 -2.98 4.70
N MET A 90 -23.09 -3.96 4.11
CA MET A 90 -22.61 -4.60 2.88
C MET A 90 -22.51 -3.60 1.71
N ALA A 91 -23.49 -2.71 1.54
CA ALA A 91 -23.46 -1.66 0.52
C ALA A 91 -22.34 -0.65 0.77
N GLY A 92 -22.08 -0.30 2.03
CA GLY A 92 -20.96 0.53 2.45
C GLY A 92 -19.61 -0.07 2.09
N CYS A 93 -19.43 -1.35 2.39
CA CYS A 93 -18.23 -2.09 2.02
C CYS A 93 -18.02 -2.14 0.49
N LEU A 94 -19.09 -2.37 -0.29
CA LEU A 94 -19.02 -2.34 -1.78
C LEU A 94 -18.64 -0.95 -2.28
N SER A 95 -19.24 0.11 -1.74
CA SER A 95 -18.91 1.49 -2.12
C SER A 95 -17.46 1.83 -1.83
N SER A 96 -16.93 1.39 -0.69
CA SER A 96 -15.53 1.58 -0.32
C SER A 96 -14.58 0.85 -1.29
N LEU A 97 -14.89 -0.40 -1.66
CA LEU A 97 -14.14 -1.16 -2.66
C LEU A 97 -14.15 -0.45 -4.02
N ALA A 98 -15.32 -0.03 -4.49
CA ALA A 98 -15.47 0.61 -5.79
C ALA A 98 -14.75 1.96 -5.85
N GLY A 99 -14.94 2.82 -4.85
CA GLY A 99 -14.29 4.13 -4.76
C GLY A 99 -12.77 4.01 -4.73
N SER A 100 -12.25 3.12 -3.88
CA SER A 100 -10.80 2.89 -3.78
C SER A 100 -10.23 2.28 -5.06
N GLY A 101 -10.93 1.32 -5.67
CA GLY A 101 -10.49 0.69 -6.91
C GLY A 101 -10.40 1.68 -8.06
N ILE A 102 -11.43 2.51 -8.25
CA ILE A 102 -11.43 3.57 -9.28
C ILE A 102 -10.29 4.55 -9.02
N TRP A 103 -10.14 5.00 -7.77
CA TRP A 103 -9.08 5.95 -7.41
C TRP A 103 -7.68 5.41 -7.68
N LEU A 104 -7.40 4.16 -7.31
CA LEU A 104 -6.11 3.55 -7.56
C LEU A 104 -5.82 3.39 -9.06
N ILE A 105 -6.81 2.96 -9.85
CA ILE A 105 -6.64 2.80 -11.30
C ILE A 105 -6.35 4.14 -11.97
N VAL A 106 -7.11 5.19 -11.60
CA VAL A 106 -6.89 6.56 -12.11
C VAL A 106 -5.50 7.06 -11.74
N ALA A 107 -5.10 6.93 -10.46
CA ALA A 107 -3.79 7.36 -10.02
C ALA A 107 -2.65 6.60 -10.72
N THR A 108 -2.80 5.29 -10.90
CA THR A 108 -1.81 4.46 -11.61
C THR A 108 -1.70 4.86 -13.08
N PHE A 109 -2.83 5.22 -13.73
CA PHE A 109 -2.83 5.71 -15.10
C PHE A 109 -2.01 7.00 -15.25
N PHE A 110 -2.09 7.88 -14.26
CA PHE A 110 -1.30 9.12 -14.22
C PHE A 110 0.09 8.97 -13.60
N ASN A 111 0.54 7.74 -13.32
CA ASN A 111 1.80 7.42 -12.64
C ASN A 111 1.98 8.13 -11.29
N LEU A 112 0.89 8.32 -10.56
CA LEU A 112 0.92 8.92 -9.22
C LEU A 112 1.09 7.79 -8.18
N PRO A 113 2.17 7.82 -7.37
CA PRO A 113 2.33 6.88 -6.26
C PRO A 113 1.36 7.28 -5.15
N ILE A 114 0.38 6.43 -4.88
CA ILE A 114 -0.61 6.64 -3.83
C ILE A 114 -0.67 5.44 -2.89
N SER A 115 -1.22 5.64 -1.70
CA SER A 115 -1.41 4.57 -0.72
C SER A 115 -2.76 3.89 -0.88
N GLY A 116 -2.76 2.59 -1.15
CA GLY A 116 -3.95 1.75 -1.15
C GLY A 116 -4.65 1.74 0.20
N THR A 117 -3.90 1.66 1.30
CA THR A 117 -4.43 1.69 2.67
C THR A 117 -5.20 2.99 2.96
N HIS A 118 -4.63 4.14 2.64
CA HIS A 118 -5.32 5.42 2.86
C HIS A 118 -6.59 5.53 2.00
N SER A 119 -6.54 5.02 0.78
CA SER A 119 -7.70 5.02 -0.10
C SER A 119 -8.85 4.22 0.50
N ILE A 120 -8.62 2.98 0.94
CA ILE A 120 -9.70 2.13 1.45
C ILE A 120 -10.23 2.61 2.80
N VAL A 121 -9.35 2.99 3.74
CA VAL A 121 -9.75 3.50 5.06
C VAL A 121 -10.49 4.82 4.91
N GLY A 122 -9.99 5.74 4.09
CA GLY A 122 -10.65 7.03 3.83
C GLY A 122 -12.05 6.86 3.23
N ASN A 123 -12.23 5.94 2.27
CA ASN A 123 -13.55 5.67 1.70
C ASN A 123 -14.50 5.01 2.70
N CYS A 124 -14.02 4.13 3.59
CA CYS A 124 -14.82 3.59 4.68
C CYS A 124 -15.35 4.69 5.60
N TRP A 125 -14.49 5.63 6.01
CA TRP A 125 -14.88 6.75 6.88
C TRP A 125 -15.86 7.71 6.21
N ILE A 126 -15.66 8.07 4.95
CA ILE A 126 -16.54 8.97 4.21
C ILE A 126 -17.94 8.40 4.12
N PHE A 127 -18.07 7.09 3.88
CA PHE A 127 -19.38 6.44 3.77
C PHE A 127 -20.15 6.43 5.11
N VAL A 128 -19.46 6.22 6.22
CA VAL A 128 -20.08 6.12 7.54
C VAL A 128 -20.41 7.48 8.13
N CYS A 129 -19.53 8.46 7.98
CA CYS A 129 -19.70 9.76 8.60
C CYS A 129 -20.73 10.66 7.92
N CYS A 130 -21.04 10.49 6.63
CA CYS A 130 -22.01 11.35 5.98
C CYS A 130 -22.53 10.89 4.61
N PRO A 131 -23.72 10.25 4.55
CA PRO A 131 -24.41 10.03 3.28
C PRO A 131 -24.73 11.34 2.52
N ARG A 132 -24.80 12.48 3.24
CA ARG A 132 -25.03 13.82 2.67
C ARG A 132 -23.76 14.61 2.37
N CYS A 133 -22.62 14.32 3.01
CA CYS A 133 -21.35 15.01 2.78
C CYS A 133 -20.53 14.44 1.63
N CYS A 134 -20.80 13.20 1.19
CA CYS A 134 -20.08 12.57 0.08
C CYS A 134 -20.08 13.40 -1.20
N TRP A 135 -21.19 14.09 -1.51
CA TRP A 135 -21.28 14.93 -2.71
C TRP A 135 -20.43 16.21 -2.64
N ASN A 136 -20.29 16.80 -1.44
CA ASN A 136 -19.49 18.01 -1.26
C ASN A 136 -17.99 17.73 -1.10
N SER A 137 -17.60 16.56 -0.58
CA SER A 137 -16.19 16.19 -0.44
C SER A 137 -15.55 15.82 -1.78
N LEU A 138 -16.27 15.20 -2.71
CA LEU A 138 -15.77 14.95 -4.07
C LEU A 138 -15.45 16.25 -4.84
N GLY A 139 -16.18 17.33 -4.57
CA GLY A 139 -15.92 18.66 -5.15
C GLY A 139 -14.70 19.36 -4.54
N ASN A 140 -14.35 19.08 -3.28
CA ASN A 140 -13.20 19.72 -2.61
C ASN A 140 -11.90 18.91 -2.76
N PHE A 141 -11.95 17.59 -3.03
CA PHE A 141 -10.75 16.78 -3.24
C PHE A 141 -9.96 17.17 -4.50
N GLY A 142 -10.60 17.84 -5.47
CA GLY A 142 -9.92 18.37 -6.65
C GLY A 142 -9.10 19.64 -6.39
N ASN A 143 -9.23 20.26 -5.20
CA ASN A 143 -8.54 21.49 -4.86
C ASN A 143 -7.47 21.34 -3.76
N ASP A 144 -7.42 20.18 -3.08
CA ASP A 144 -6.29 19.89 -2.21
C ASP A 144 -5.09 19.59 -3.10
N ARG A 145 -4.20 20.56 -3.17
CA ARG A 145 -2.91 20.49 -3.87
C ARG A 145 -2.29 19.14 -3.55
N ALA A 146 -2.13 18.32 -4.59
CA ALA A 146 -1.31 17.14 -4.53
C ALA A 146 -0.09 17.49 -3.67
N PHE A 147 0.16 16.68 -2.63
CA PHE A 147 1.27 16.86 -1.72
C PHE A 147 2.54 16.80 -2.57
N ARG A 148 2.93 17.93 -3.15
CA ARG A 148 4.23 18.06 -3.79
C ARG A 148 5.21 18.03 -2.64
N PHE A 149 5.92 16.96 -2.50
CA PHE A 149 7.19 17.00 -1.78
C PHE A 149 7.96 18.21 -2.35
N PRO A 150 8.47 19.10 -1.50
CA PRO A 150 9.28 20.21 -1.99
C PRO A 150 10.38 19.62 -2.86
N GLN A 151 10.47 20.06 -4.12
CA GLN A 151 11.50 19.60 -5.07
C GLN A 151 12.91 19.74 -4.50
N GLU A 152 13.09 20.70 -3.59
CA GLU A 152 14.33 20.93 -2.85
C GLU A 152 14.70 19.78 -1.89
N LEU A 153 13.72 19.13 -1.25
CA LEU A 153 13.96 17.95 -0.38
C LEU A 153 14.33 16.71 -1.20
N GLU A 154 13.71 16.55 -2.36
CA GLU A 154 14.01 15.48 -3.30
C GLU A 154 15.41 15.69 -3.91
N GLN A 155 15.76 16.93 -4.24
CA GLN A 155 17.05 17.30 -4.79
C GLN A 155 18.17 17.18 -3.76
N CYS A 156 17.96 17.63 -2.52
CA CYS A 156 18.94 17.51 -1.43
C CYS A 156 19.18 16.05 -1.01
N SER A 157 18.13 15.23 -0.91
CA SER A 157 18.28 13.81 -0.62
C SER A 157 18.98 13.05 -1.75
N THR A 158 18.75 13.48 -2.99
CA THR A 158 19.35 12.90 -4.18
C THR A 158 20.84 13.27 -4.34
N GLU A 159 21.20 14.50 -4.03
CA GLU A 159 22.59 14.96 -4.07
C GLU A 159 23.46 14.35 -2.97
N ALA A 160 22.92 14.18 -1.77
CA ALA A 160 23.60 13.52 -0.67
C ALA A 160 23.84 12.02 -0.92
N LEU A 161 22.89 11.34 -1.56
CA LEU A 161 23.00 9.94 -1.97
C LEU A 161 23.98 9.73 -3.15
N ASN A 162 24.26 10.79 -3.92
CA ASN A 162 25.11 10.73 -5.11
C ASN A 162 26.61 10.86 -4.87
N SER A 163 27.03 11.25 -3.66
CA SER A 163 28.38 11.69 -3.43
C SER A 163 29.44 10.56 -3.35
N GLN A 164 29.03 9.31 -3.13
CA GLN A 164 29.95 8.16 -3.15
C GLN A 164 29.23 6.88 -3.55
N GLY A 165 29.62 6.29 -4.68
CA GLY A 165 29.24 4.91 -5.02
C GLY A 165 29.86 3.93 -4.00
N ASP A 166 29.16 2.82 -3.73
CA ASP A 166 29.70 1.77 -2.85
C ASP A 166 31.02 1.22 -3.41
N PRO A 167 32.04 0.96 -2.58
CA PRO A 167 33.20 0.16 -3.00
C PRO A 167 32.74 -1.19 -3.57
N PRO A 168 33.41 -1.75 -4.58
CA PRO A 168 32.96 -2.98 -5.26
C PRO A 168 32.71 -4.16 -4.33
N GLU A 169 33.51 -4.30 -3.25
CA GLU A 169 33.37 -5.35 -2.26
C GLU A 169 32.10 -5.15 -1.44
N VAL A 170 31.83 -3.93 -1.00
CA VAL A 170 30.63 -3.55 -0.23
C VAL A 170 29.38 -3.74 -1.11
N ALA A 171 29.42 -3.23 -2.35
CA ALA A 171 28.33 -3.38 -3.29
C ALA A 171 27.95 -4.86 -3.51
N ARG A 172 28.93 -5.76 -3.57
CA ARG A 172 28.70 -7.20 -3.77
C ARG A 172 27.96 -7.84 -2.59
N ILE A 173 28.35 -7.49 -1.35
CA ILE A 173 27.70 -8.01 -0.13
C ILE A 173 26.29 -7.45 -0.03
N PHE A 174 26.14 -6.14 -0.19
CA PHE A 174 24.84 -5.48 -0.06
C PHE A 174 23.88 -5.83 -1.19
N SER A 175 24.36 -6.18 -2.36
CA SER A 175 23.49 -6.68 -3.45
C SER A 175 22.70 -7.92 -3.02
N PHE A 176 23.34 -8.89 -2.36
CA PHE A 176 22.65 -10.07 -1.86
C PHE A 176 21.67 -9.72 -0.73
N LEU A 177 22.10 -8.89 0.21
CA LEU A 177 21.26 -8.43 1.33
C LEU A 177 20.04 -7.63 0.82
N GLN A 178 20.21 -6.81 -0.20
CA GLN A 178 19.13 -6.03 -0.81
C GLN A 178 18.07 -6.94 -1.47
N ILE A 179 18.47 -8.05 -2.10
CA ILE A 179 17.50 -9.03 -2.60
C ILE A 179 16.69 -9.63 -1.44
N LEU A 180 17.34 -9.98 -0.33
CA LEU A 180 16.65 -10.53 0.83
C LEU A 180 15.68 -9.53 1.45
N THR A 181 16.07 -8.26 1.57
CA THR A 181 15.18 -7.22 2.11
C THR A 181 14.02 -6.89 1.19
N ALA A 182 14.22 -6.92 -0.15
CA ALA A 182 13.15 -6.77 -1.11
C ALA A 182 12.12 -7.91 -1.01
N ILE A 183 12.58 -9.15 -0.86
CA ILE A 183 11.74 -10.32 -0.60
C ILE A 183 10.95 -10.14 0.70
N PHE A 184 11.63 -9.71 1.77
CA PHE A 184 11.01 -9.49 3.06
C PHE A 184 10.00 -8.34 3.02
N GLY A 185 10.31 -7.28 2.26
CA GLY A 185 9.41 -6.17 1.98
C GLY A 185 8.16 -6.60 1.24
N SER A 186 8.30 -7.44 0.22
CA SER A 186 7.18 -8.00 -0.53
C SER A 186 6.29 -8.91 0.35
N PHE A 187 6.91 -9.74 1.19
CA PHE A 187 6.17 -10.56 2.16
C PHE A 187 5.36 -9.69 3.15
N ALA A 188 5.98 -8.65 3.69
CA ALA A 188 5.32 -7.72 4.60
C ALA A 188 4.20 -6.93 3.90
N HIS A 189 4.43 -6.49 2.66
CA HIS A 189 3.46 -5.81 1.81
C HIS A 189 2.25 -6.71 1.54
N GLY A 190 2.46 -7.96 1.11
CA GLY A 190 1.37 -8.91 0.87
C GLY A 190 0.51 -9.14 2.12
N GLY A 191 1.12 -9.25 3.30
CA GLY A 191 0.40 -9.37 4.57
C GLY A 191 -0.47 -8.16 4.90
N ASN A 192 -0.05 -6.97 4.51
CA ASN A 192 -0.77 -5.72 4.79
C ASN A 192 -1.75 -5.35 3.66
N ASP A 193 -1.26 -5.19 2.44
CA ASP A 193 -2.03 -4.55 1.36
C ASP A 193 -3.01 -5.49 0.66
N VAL A 194 -2.74 -6.80 0.61
CA VAL A 194 -3.78 -7.76 0.20
C VAL A 194 -4.96 -7.66 1.16
N SER A 195 -4.69 -7.61 2.46
CA SER A 195 -5.73 -7.53 3.49
C SER A 195 -6.54 -6.24 3.41
N ASN A 196 -5.89 -5.12 3.09
CA ASN A 196 -6.55 -3.85 2.82
C ASN A 196 -7.49 -3.95 1.62
N ALA A 197 -7.03 -4.61 0.54
CA ALA A 197 -7.80 -4.75 -0.69
C ALA A 197 -9.06 -5.60 -0.53
N ILE A 198 -8.99 -6.66 0.27
CA ILE A 198 -10.06 -7.65 0.37
C ILE A 198 -10.84 -7.61 1.69
N GLY A 199 -10.40 -6.81 2.67
CA GLY A 199 -11.07 -6.70 3.97
C GLY A 199 -12.58 -6.47 3.87
N PRO A 200 -13.04 -5.48 3.10
CA PRO A 200 -14.46 -5.25 2.91
C PRO A 200 -15.18 -6.39 2.16
N LEU A 201 -14.49 -7.09 1.25
CA LEU A 201 -15.05 -8.30 0.61
C LEU A 201 -15.24 -9.42 1.62
N ILE A 202 -14.28 -9.60 2.53
CA ILE A 202 -14.41 -10.58 3.61
C ILE A 202 -15.60 -10.23 4.50
N ALA A 203 -15.78 -8.95 4.86
CA ALA A 203 -16.92 -8.50 5.63
C ALA A 203 -18.25 -8.85 4.95
N ILE A 204 -18.37 -8.54 3.65
CA ILE A 204 -19.56 -8.86 2.86
C ILE A 204 -19.83 -10.38 2.81
N TRP A 205 -18.78 -11.17 2.57
CA TRP A 205 -18.89 -12.63 2.54
C TRP A 205 -19.33 -13.21 3.88
N MET A 206 -18.75 -12.71 4.98
CA MET A 206 -19.09 -13.19 6.31
C MET A 206 -20.54 -12.85 6.69
N ILE A 207 -20.97 -11.61 6.41
CA ILE A 207 -22.36 -11.20 6.64
C ILE A 207 -23.32 -12.04 5.79
N TYR A 208 -22.97 -12.30 4.53
CA TYR A 208 -23.76 -13.12 3.62
C TYR A 208 -23.88 -14.57 4.12
N SER A 209 -22.78 -15.16 4.60
CA SER A 209 -22.74 -16.56 5.06
C SER A 209 -23.31 -16.78 6.46
N GLU A 210 -23.11 -15.82 7.37
CA GLU A 210 -23.56 -15.93 8.77
C GLU A 210 -24.93 -15.29 9.02
N GLY A 211 -25.35 -14.38 8.14
CA GLY A 211 -26.59 -13.60 8.31
C GLY A 211 -26.51 -12.57 9.44
N SER A 212 -25.32 -12.25 9.96
CA SER A 212 -25.08 -11.37 11.09
C SER A 212 -23.90 -10.43 10.85
N VAL A 213 -23.96 -9.23 11.42
CA VAL A 213 -22.84 -8.26 11.38
C VAL A 213 -21.66 -8.66 12.29
N GLU A 214 -21.85 -9.59 13.23
CA GLU A 214 -20.83 -9.98 14.21
C GLU A 214 -19.63 -10.69 13.57
N GLN A 215 -19.82 -11.34 12.43
CA GLN A 215 -18.76 -11.97 11.64
C GLN A 215 -17.82 -12.86 12.50
N LYS A 216 -18.39 -13.84 13.20
CA LYS A 216 -17.67 -14.65 14.19
C LYS A 216 -16.66 -15.61 13.60
N ALA A 217 -16.88 -16.10 12.38
CA ALA A 217 -15.99 -17.06 11.74
C ALA A 217 -14.62 -16.46 11.42
N GLU A 218 -13.64 -17.33 11.26
CA GLU A 218 -12.28 -16.97 10.87
C GLU A 218 -12.22 -16.50 9.41
N THR A 219 -11.25 -15.64 9.11
CA THR A 219 -11.03 -15.15 7.75
C THR A 219 -10.71 -16.28 6.78
N PRO A 220 -11.49 -16.46 5.70
CA PRO A 220 -11.29 -17.54 4.75
C PRO A 220 -10.00 -17.37 3.94
N ILE A 221 -9.11 -18.36 3.98
CA ILE A 221 -7.80 -18.33 3.27
C ILE A 221 -7.98 -18.20 1.75
N TYR A 222 -9.04 -18.74 1.17
CA TYR A 222 -9.29 -18.63 -0.28
C TYR A 222 -9.56 -17.19 -0.73
N ILE A 223 -10.12 -16.34 0.13
CA ILE A 223 -10.32 -14.91 -0.19
C ILE A 223 -8.96 -14.18 -0.11
N LEU A 224 -8.10 -14.52 0.85
CA LEU A 224 -6.72 -13.98 0.92
C LEU A 224 -5.93 -14.37 -0.35
N LEU A 225 -6.03 -15.63 -0.77
CA LEU A 225 -5.41 -16.10 -2.02
C LEU A 225 -5.95 -15.35 -3.24
N TYR A 226 -7.26 -15.11 -3.30
CA TYR A 226 -7.92 -14.34 -4.36
C TYR A 226 -7.35 -12.93 -4.47
N GLY A 227 -7.19 -12.22 -3.35
CA GLY A 227 -6.57 -10.90 -3.31
C GLY A 227 -5.10 -10.92 -3.77
N GLY A 228 -4.33 -11.93 -3.31
CA GLY A 228 -2.94 -12.12 -3.74
C GLY A 228 -2.80 -12.38 -5.25
N ILE A 229 -3.72 -13.14 -5.84
CA ILE A 229 -3.80 -13.34 -7.30
C ILE A 229 -4.10 -12.01 -8.01
N GLY A 230 -5.05 -11.22 -7.49
CA GLY A 230 -5.38 -9.91 -8.04
C GLY A 230 -4.17 -8.95 -8.07
N ILE A 231 -3.44 -8.87 -6.95
CA ILE A 231 -2.18 -8.09 -6.85
C ILE A 231 -1.15 -8.61 -7.87
N SER A 232 -0.96 -9.91 -7.96
CA SER A 232 -0.02 -10.50 -8.92
C SER A 232 -0.39 -10.18 -10.37
N CYS A 233 -1.66 -10.24 -10.74
CA CYS A 233 -2.14 -9.84 -12.07
C CYS A 233 -1.84 -8.36 -12.35
N GLY A 234 -2.12 -7.47 -11.41
CA GLY A 234 -1.82 -6.04 -11.54
C GLY A 234 -0.33 -5.76 -11.75
N LEU A 235 0.51 -6.42 -10.96
CA LEU A 235 1.96 -6.35 -11.08
C LEU A 235 2.46 -6.77 -12.47
N TRP A 236 2.02 -7.92 -12.97
CA TRP A 236 2.49 -8.44 -14.25
C TRP A 236 1.99 -7.64 -15.46
N ILE A 237 0.78 -7.12 -15.41
CA ILE A 237 0.17 -6.40 -16.54
C ILE A 237 0.63 -4.94 -16.57
N TRP A 238 0.63 -4.25 -15.44
CA TRP A 238 0.88 -2.81 -15.37
C TRP A 238 2.06 -2.43 -14.47
N GLY A 239 2.23 -3.09 -13.33
CA GLY A 239 3.26 -2.77 -12.34
C GLY A 239 4.69 -2.82 -12.87
N ARG A 240 4.98 -3.65 -13.88
CA ARG A 240 6.28 -3.70 -14.54
C ARG A 240 6.71 -2.35 -15.14
N ARG A 241 5.77 -1.54 -15.62
CA ARG A 241 6.06 -0.19 -16.13
C ARG A 241 6.41 0.74 -14.98
N VAL A 242 5.65 0.67 -13.90
CA VAL A 242 5.87 1.50 -12.70
C VAL A 242 7.22 1.17 -12.05
N ILE A 243 7.55 -0.12 -11.91
CA ILE A 243 8.88 -0.57 -11.42
C ILE A 243 10.00 0.00 -12.29
N LYS A 244 9.83 -0.03 -13.62
CA LYS A 244 10.84 0.49 -14.56
C LYS A 244 11.02 2.00 -14.39
N THR A 245 9.94 2.77 -14.33
CA THR A 245 9.98 4.23 -14.13
C THR A 245 10.65 4.58 -12.80
N ILE A 246 10.21 3.97 -11.69
CA ILE A 246 10.83 4.18 -10.38
C ILE A 246 12.31 3.78 -10.40
N GLY A 247 12.65 2.66 -11.03
CA GLY A 247 14.04 2.20 -11.14
C GLY A 247 14.92 3.14 -11.96
N GLU A 248 14.39 3.79 -13.00
CA GLU A 248 15.12 4.76 -13.82
C GLU A 248 15.31 6.08 -13.05
N ASP A 249 14.29 6.55 -12.33
CA ASP A 249 14.35 7.77 -11.50
C ASP A 249 15.24 7.58 -10.26
N LEU A 250 15.27 6.36 -9.70
CA LEU A 250 16.10 5.99 -8.55
C LEU A 250 17.49 5.45 -8.90
N THR A 251 17.99 5.64 -10.14
CA THR A 251 19.29 5.10 -10.60
C THR A 251 20.51 5.50 -9.78
N LYS A 252 20.33 6.41 -8.85
CA LYS A 252 21.36 6.91 -7.94
C LYS A 252 21.44 6.19 -6.59
N ILE A 253 20.53 5.22 -6.35
CA ILE A 253 20.55 4.42 -5.11
C ILE A 253 21.62 3.33 -5.22
N THR A 254 22.53 3.29 -4.24
CA THR A 254 23.52 2.23 -4.11
C THR A 254 22.90 0.99 -3.42
N PRO A 255 23.48 -0.21 -3.59
CA PRO A 255 23.01 -1.40 -2.91
C PRO A 255 22.93 -1.26 -1.39
N SER A 256 23.86 -0.56 -0.75
CA SER A 256 23.89 -0.36 0.70
C SER A 256 22.78 0.57 1.20
N THR A 257 22.54 1.67 0.49
CA THR A 257 21.44 2.60 0.83
C THR A 257 20.09 1.99 0.53
N GLY A 258 19.96 1.26 -0.58
CA GLY A 258 18.75 0.52 -0.94
C GLY A 258 18.38 -0.53 0.10
N PHE A 259 19.35 -1.30 0.58
CA PHE A 259 19.18 -2.25 1.68
C PHE A 259 18.64 -1.56 2.93
N THR A 260 19.25 -0.44 3.34
CA THR A 260 18.86 0.28 4.55
C THR A 260 17.42 0.81 4.48
N ILE A 261 17.05 1.38 3.32
CA ILE A 261 15.70 1.85 3.04
C ILE A 261 14.69 0.70 3.10
N GLU A 262 15.01 -0.42 2.45
CA GLU A 262 14.12 -1.58 2.36
C GLU A 262 13.89 -2.23 3.71
N ILE A 263 14.96 -2.46 4.50
CA ILE A 263 14.82 -3.11 5.82
C ILE A 263 14.02 -2.23 6.79
N GLY A 264 14.22 -0.92 6.79
CA GLY A 264 13.48 0.01 7.63
C GLY A 264 11.99 0.00 7.32
N ALA A 265 11.63 0.09 6.04
CA ALA A 265 10.24 0.03 5.60
C ALA A 265 9.60 -1.33 5.88
N ALA A 266 10.26 -2.44 5.49
CA ALA A 266 9.74 -3.79 5.66
C ALA A 266 9.55 -4.18 7.13
N PHE A 267 10.50 -3.83 7.99
CA PHE A 267 10.40 -4.09 9.42
C PHE A 267 9.20 -3.35 10.04
N THR A 268 9.01 -2.09 9.70
CA THR A 268 7.87 -1.29 10.19
C THR A 268 6.53 -1.89 9.74
N VAL A 269 6.41 -2.23 8.45
CA VAL A 269 5.19 -2.84 7.89
C VAL A 269 4.90 -4.19 8.53
N LEU A 270 5.90 -5.06 8.66
CA LEU A 270 5.72 -6.40 9.23
C LEU A 270 5.33 -6.33 10.71
N LEU A 271 5.95 -5.43 11.47
CA LEU A 271 5.62 -5.25 12.89
C LEU A 271 4.18 -4.78 13.05
N ALA A 272 3.73 -3.79 12.26
CA ALA A 272 2.37 -3.31 12.27
C ALA A 272 1.37 -4.40 11.83
N SER A 273 1.67 -5.14 10.77
CA SER A 273 0.82 -6.25 10.29
C SER A 273 0.70 -7.36 11.33
N LYS A 274 1.78 -7.65 12.08
CA LYS A 274 1.75 -8.64 13.16
C LYS A 274 0.85 -8.24 14.32
N VAL A 275 0.73 -6.92 14.58
CA VAL A 275 -0.18 -6.37 15.58
C VAL A 275 -1.60 -6.21 15.02
N GLY A 276 -1.78 -6.32 13.70
CA GLY A 276 -3.06 -6.15 13.02
C GLY A 276 -3.38 -4.70 12.66
N LEU A 277 -2.38 -3.81 12.63
CA LEU A 277 -2.57 -2.41 12.26
C LEU A 277 -2.41 -2.23 10.75
N PRO A 278 -3.46 -1.75 10.04
CA PRO A 278 -3.34 -1.38 8.64
C PRO A 278 -2.52 -0.10 8.51
N ILE A 279 -1.37 -0.19 7.86
CA ILE A 279 -0.50 0.97 7.63
C ILE A 279 -0.20 1.15 6.15
N SER A 280 0.22 2.35 5.77
CA SER A 280 0.64 2.65 4.42
C SER A 280 2.07 2.18 4.17
N THR A 281 2.23 1.18 3.32
CA THR A 281 3.54 0.68 2.86
C THR A 281 4.30 1.74 2.07
N THR A 282 3.59 2.53 1.25
CA THR A 282 4.15 3.68 0.52
C THR A 282 4.74 4.72 1.47
N HIS A 283 4.01 5.10 2.54
CA HIS A 283 4.54 6.06 3.53
C HIS A 283 5.72 5.50 4.31
N CYS A 284 5.72 4.22 4.66
CA CYS A 284 6.87 3.58 5.31
C CYS A 284 8.11 3.62 4.41
N LYS A 285 7.94 3.39 3.10
CA LYS A 285 9.04 3.44 2.13
C LYS A 285 9.58 4.85 1.99
N VAL A 286 8.71 5.82 1.74
CA VAL A 286 9.08 7.24 1.61
C VAL A 286 9.74 7.76 2.89
N GLY A 287 9.18 7.45 4.07
CA GLY A 287 9.78 7.81 5.34
C GLY A 287 11.19 7.24 5.53
N SER A 288 11.41 5.98 5.12
CA SER A 288 12.74 5.37 5.16
C SER A 288 13.72 6.04 4.21
N VAL A 289 13.29 6.42 2.99
CA VAL A 289 14.12 7.17 2.03
C VAL A 289 14.53 8.53 2.61
N VAL A 290 13.57 9.28 3.16
CA VAL A 290 13.83 10.58 3.78
C VAL A 290 14.79 10.47 4.96
N PHE A 291 14.59 9.47 5.83
CA PHE A 291 15.46 9.26 7.00
C PHE A 291 16.90 8.90 6.62
N VAL A 292 17.07 7.98 5.66
CA VAL A 292 18.39 7.60 5.14
C VAL A 292 19.06 8.78 4.45
N GLY A 293 18.33 9.55 3.65
CA GLY A 293 18.83 10.78 3.03
C GLY A 293 19.27 11.80 4.06
N TRP A 294 18.50 12.00 5.12
CA TRP A 294 18.83 12.90 6.21
C TRP A 294 20.12 12.49 6.96
N VAL A 295 20.24 11.22 7.34
CA VAL A 295 21.45 10.71 8.01
C VAL A 295 22.68 10.81 7.12
N SER A 296 22.52 10.57 5.82
CA SER A 296 23.61 10.67 4.84
C SER A 296 24.06 12.12 4.64
N SER A 297 23.12 13.07 4.57
CA SER A 297 23.43 14.48 4.40
C SER A 297 24.05 15.11 5.65
N SER A 298 23.71 14.63 6.84
CA SER A 298 24.32 15.13 8.10
C SER A 298 25.81 14.79 8.23
N LYS A 299 26.29 13.78 7.48
CA LYS A 299 27.73 13.44 7.38
C LYS A 299 28.50 14.25 6.33
N ALA A 300 27.80 14.83 5.37
CA ALA A 300 28.36 15.58 4.23
C ALA A 300 28.23 17.10 4.38
N GLU A 301 28.63 17.66 5.51
CA GLU A 301 28.68 19.11 5.82
C GLU A 301 27.35 19.91 5.74
N GLY A 302 26.75 20.08 6.89
CA GLY A 302 26.30 21.37 7.46
C GLY A 302 25.03 22.06 6.94
N ASN A 303 24.61 21.94 5.70
CA ASN A 303 23.58 22.82 5.12
C ASN A 303 22.17 22.23 5.00
N CYS A 304 22.00 20.95 5.14
CA CYS A 304 20.66 20.33 5.00
C CYS A 304 19.78 20.53 6.26
N TRP A 305 20.31 20.98 7.38
CA TRP A 305 19.56 21.31 8.60
C TRP A 305 18.57 22.46 8.43
N ILE A 306 18.81 23.34 7.45
CA ILE A 306 17.98 24.53 7.23
C ILE A 306 16.63 24.17 6.64
N ILE A 307 16.54 23.07 5.88
CA ILE A 307 15.32 22.66 5.16
C ILE A 307 14.32 21.93 6.07
N MET A 308 14.76 21.34 7.17
CA MET A 308 13.90 20.64 8.13
C MET A 308 13.43 21.46 9.33
N LYS A 309 13.54 22.79 9.30
CA LYS A 309 12.84 23.60 10.30
C LYS A 309 11.33 23.40 10.12
N PRO A 310 10.58 23.13 11.21
CA PRO A 310 9.12 22.94 11.15
C PRO A 310 8.38 24.08 10.45
N ASN A 311 8.98 25.28 10.43
CA ASN A 311 8.41 26.45 9.77
C ASN A 311 8.52 26.45 8.23
N ALA A 312 9.38 25.62 7.63
CA ALA A 312 9.48 25.53 6.16
C ALA A 312 8.35 24.68 5.56
N LEU A 313 7.71 23.82 6.35
CA LEU A 313 6.56 23.00 5.94
C LEU A 313 5.24 23.79 5.89
N PHE A 314 5.19 24.99 6.46
CA PHE A 314 3.95 25.80 6.62
C PHE A 314 4.04 27.23 6.08
N THR A 315 5.15 27.64 5.49
CA THR A 315 5.22 28.98 4.85
C THR A 315 4.63 28.92 3.44
N THR A 316 3.43 29.45 3.31
CA THR A 316 2.89 29.86 2.00
C THR A 316 3.79 30.95 1.42
N PRO A 317 4.23 30.88 0.16
CA PRO A 317 4.81 32.03 -0.51
C PRO A 317 3.73 33.12 -0.64
N GLN A 318 4.08 34.33 -0.23
CA GLN A 318 3.30 35.56 -0.51
C GLN A 318 3.27 35.81 -2.00
#